data_3399e0a4b47e53708f9d71cd47681399
#
_entry.id   3399e0a4b47e53708f9d71cd47681399
#
_cell.length_a   1.000
_cell.length_b   1.000
_cell.length_c   1.000
_cell.angle_alpha   90.00
_cell.angle_beta   90.00
_cell.angle_gamma   90.00
#
_symmetry.space_group_name_H-M   'P 1'
#
loop_
_entity.id
_entity.type
_entity.pdbx_description
1 polymer ?
#
loop_
_entity_poly.entity_id
_entity_poly.type
_entity_poly.pdbx_seq_one_letter_code
_entity_poly.pdbx_strand_id
1 'polypeptide(L)'
;VDTGALYRTIGLSAMRRNIEPVESKEVSDMLKEIKVELAFNDNSEQIVLLDGEDVSSLIRTPEVSMTASKISAIPEVRAYLLDLQRDMAKKNNVIMDGRDIGTVVLPDAKVKIFLTASPEARAERRYKELLEKGMTVSYNDVLKDVNERDYNDSHRKTAPLKPAEGCVIVDTTELDFEQSVDKIISVI
;
A
#
# COMPACT_ATOMS: atom_id res chain seq x y z
N VAL A 1 3.60 -9.90 1.15
CA VAL A 1 2.38 -9.52 0.39
C VAL A 1 2.24 -8.01 0.43
N ASP A 2 2.44 -7.34 -0.71
CA ASP A 2 2.19 -5.88 -0.89
C ASP A 2 0.68 -5.63 -0.96
N THR A 3 0.05 -5.31 0.18
CA THR A 3 -1.39 -4.99 0.20
C THR A 3 -1.69 -3.64 -0.44
N GLY A 4 -0.72 -2.74 -0.48
CA GLY A 4 -0.86 -1.47 -1.19
C GLY A 4 -1.12 -1.65 -2.69
N ALA A 5 -0.64 -2.74 -3.28
CA ALA A 5 -0.93 -3.08 -4.68
C ALA A 5 -2.43 -3.29 -4.92
N LEU A 6 -3.16 -3.90 -3.96
CA LEU A 6 -4.62 -4.09 -4.05
C LEU A 6 -5.36 -2.76 -4.12
N TYR A 7 -5.02 -1.81 -3.23
CA TYR A 7 -5.62 -0.47 -3.24
C TYR A 7 -5.27 0.32 -4.51
N ARG A 8 -4.03 0.15 -5.01
CA ARG A 8 -3.62 0.75 -6.28
C ARG A 8 -4.39 0.16 -7.47
N THR A 9 -4.73 -1.11 -7.42
CA THR A 9 -5.55 -1.76 -8.46
C THR A 9 -6.97 -1.19 -8.47
N ILE A 10 -7.59 -1.00 -7.31
CA ILE A 10 -8.91 -0.33 -7.24
C ILE A 10 -8.78 1.13 -7.71
N GLY A 11 -7.71 1.85 -7.32
CA GLY A 11 -7.44 3.19 -7.81
C GLY A 11 -7.32 3.26 -9.32
N LEU A 12 -6.59 2.32 -9.94
CA LEU A 12 -6.49 2.21 -11.40
C LEU A 12 -7.86 1.97 -12.05
N SER A 13 -8.68 1.08 -11.46
CA SER A 13 -10.03 0.83 -11.97
C SER A 13 -10.90 2.10 -11.95
N ALA A 14 -10.86 2.85 -10.85
CA ALA A 14 -11.57 4.12 -10.74
C ALA A 14 -11.10 5.13 -11.80
N MET A 15 -9.78 5.26 -11.99
CA MET A 15 -9.21 6.15 -13.01
C MET A 15 -9.64 5.75 -14.43
N ARG A 16 -9.59 4.46 -14.78
CA ARG A 16 -10.03 3.95 -16.11
C ARG A 16 -11.50 4.24 -16.39
N ARG A 17 -12.32 4.31 -15.33
CA ARG A 17 -13.76 4.55 -15.41
C ARG A 17 -14.13 6.02 -15.21
N ASN A 18 -13.14 6.91 -15.00
CA ASN A 18 -13.34 8.31 -14.64
C ASN A 18 -14.23 8.51 -13.40
N ILE A 19 -14.06 7.63 -12.39
CA ILE A 19 -14.78 7.68 -11.11
C ILE A 19 -13.92 8.44 -10.10
N GLU A 20 -14.50 9.46 -9.48
CA GLU A 20 -13.84 10.22 -8.41
C GLU A 20 -13.59 9.31 -7.18
N PRO A 21 -12.39 9.39 -6.54
CA PRO A 21 -12.02 8.57 -5.39
C PRO A 21 -12.64 9.08 -4.08
N VAL A 22 -13.96 9.20 -4.07
CA VAL A 22 -14.79 9.62 -2.92
C VAL A 22 -15.90 8.60 -2.67
N GLU A 23 -16.44 8.58 -1.46
CA GLU A 23 -17.56 7.70 -1.12
C GLU A 23 -18.78 8.07 -1.97
N SER A 24 -19.17 7.16 -2.87
CA SER A 24 -20.22 7.41 -3.86
C SER A 24 -20.83 6.09 -4.35
N LYS A 25 -22.00 6.22 -4.99
CA LYS A 25 -22.67 5.06 -5.61
C LYS A 25 -21.83 4.47 -6.76
N GLU A 26 -21.13 5.30 -7.51
CA GLU A 26 -20.26 4.89 -8.62
C GLU A 26 -19.13 3.99 -8.12
N VAL A 27 -18.51 4.31 -6.96
CA VAL A 27 -17.50 3.46 -6.33
C VAL A 27 -18.12 2.14 -5.88
N SER A 28 -19.28 2.17 -5.23
CA SER A 28 -19.99 0.96 -4.78
C SER A 28 -20.36 0.04 -5.94
N ASP A 29 -20.85 0.58 -7.04
CA ASP A 29 -21.21 -0.20 -8.22
C ASP A 29 -19.97 -0.75 -8.93
N MET A 30 -18.89 0.04 -9.04
CA MET A 30 -17.58 -0.43 -9.55
C MET A 30 -17.09 -1.65 -8.76
N LEU A 31 -17.12 -1.61 -7.41
CA LEU A 31 -16.65 -2.72 -6.56
C LEU A 31 -17.41 -4.03 -6.78
N LYS A 32 -18.69 -3.96 -7.18
CA LYS A 32 -19.50 -5.15 -7.49
C LYS A 32 -19.14 -5.78 -8.84
N GLU A 33 -18.60 -4.98 -9.75
CA GLU A 33 -18.29 -5.38 -11.12
C GLU A 33 -16.87 -5.89 -11.32
N ILE A 34 -15.93 -5.42 -10.48
CA ILE A 34 -14.50 -5.77 -10.63
C ILE A 34 -14.12 -6.98 -9.81
N LYS A 35 -13.10 -7.69 -10.28
CA LYS A 35 -12.43 -8.75 -9.55
C LYS A 35 -10.95 -8.41 -9.38
N VAL A 36 -10.51 -8.25 -8.13
CA VAL A 36 -9.10 -8.02 -7.81
C VAL A 36 -8.51 -9.31 -7.23
N GLU A 37 -7.39 -9.76 -7.79
CA GLU A 37 -6.72 -10.98 -7.36
C GLU A 37 -5.21 -10.74 -7.18
N LEU A 38 -4.62 -11.46 -6.24
CA LEU A 38 -3.17 -11.60 -6.15
C LEU A 38 -2.77 -12.98 -6.63
N ALA A 39 -1.76 -13.03 -7.48
CA ALA A 39 -1.16 -14.26 -7.97
C ALA A 39 0.37 -14.16 -7.92
N PHE A 40 1.06 -15.22 -8.26
CA PHE A 40 2.50 -15.24 -8.42
C PHE A 40 2.82 -15.73 -9.84
N ASN A 41 3.75 -15.06 -10.51
CA ASN A 41 4.25 -15.49 -11.79
C ASN A 41 5.22 -16.68 -11.65
N ASP A 42 5.73 -17.17 -12.77
CA ASP A 42 6.67 -18.31 -12.81
C ASP A 42 8.00 -18.02 -12.07
N ASN A 43 8.33 -16.75 -11.87
CA ASN A 43 9.51 -16.31 -11.12
C ASN A 43 9.21 -16.15 -9.61
N SER A 44 8.02 -16.55 -9.14
CA SER A 44 7.56 -16.33 -7.76
C SER A 44 7.43 -14.84 -7.37
N GLU A 45 7.29 -13.95 -8.33
CA GLU A 45 7.03 -12.54 -8.08
C GLU A 45 5.52 -12.30 -7.96
N GLN A 46 5.13 -11.49 -6.97
CA GLN A 46 3.73 -11.12 -6.78
C GLN A 46 3.22 -10.29 -7.97
N ILE A 47 2.16 -10.74 -8.59
CA ILE A 47 1.41 -10.01 -9.61
C ILE A 47 -0.01 -9.70 -9.12
N VAL A 48 -0.59 -8.65 -9.65
CA VAL A 48 -1.96 -8.24 -9.33
C VAL A 48 -2.80 -8.23 -10.58
N LEU A 49 -3.95 -8.90 -10.50
CA LEU A 49 -4.89 -9.01 -11.61
C LEU A 49 -6.13 -8.15 -11.33
N LEU A 50 -6.55 -7.41 -12.35
CA LEU A 50 -7.83 -6.71 -12.40
C LEU A 50 -8.65 -7.33 -13.54
N ASP A 51 -9.75 -8.01 -13.19
CA ASP A 51 -10.61 -8.71 -14.15
C ASP A 51 -9.83 -9.69 -15.06
N GLY A 52 -8.76 -10.30 -14.50
CA GLY A 52 -7.87 -11.23 -15.19
C GLY A 52 -6.71 -10.57 -15.95
N GLU A 53 -6.67 -9.25 -16.09
CA GLU A 53 -5.54 -8.51 -16.67
C GLU A 53 -4.43 -8.30 -15.63
N ASP A 54 -3.18 -8.63 -15.96
CA ASP A 54 -2.03 -8.26 -15.12
C ASP A 54 -1.78 -6.75 -15.20
N VAL A 55 -2.04 -6.06 -14.10
CA VAL A 55 -1.87 -4.61 -13.97
C VAL A 55 -0.65 -4.22 -13.12
N SER A 56 0.22 -5.16 -12.78
CA SER A 56 1.34 -4.97 -11.84
C SER A 56 2.28 -3.81 -12.22
N SER A 57 2.52 -3.61 -13.52
CA SER A 57 3.33 -2.50 -14.03
C SER A 57 2.56 -1.18 -14.03
N LEU A 58 1.26 -1.21 -14.25
CA LEU A 58 0.40 -0.03 -14.43
C LEU A 58 0.07 0.66 -13.10
N ILE A 59 0.08 -0.08 -12.00
CA ILE A 59 -0.30 0.44 -10.68
C ILE A 59 0.82 1.18 -9.94
N ARG A 60 2.00 1.36 -10.54
CA ARG A 60 3.19 1.94 -9.87
C ARG A 60 3.51 3.36 -10.29
N THR A 61 2.52 4.09 -10.81
CA THR A 61 2.66 5.51 -11.16
C THR A 61 2.32 6.42 -9.97
N PRO A 62 2.80 7.66 -9.94
CA PRO A 62 2.43 8.65 -8.92
C PRO A 62 0.92 8.88 -8.85
N GLU A 63 0.25 9.01 -10.00
CA GLU A 63 -1.19 9.29 -10.11
C GLU A 63 -2.02 8.16 -9.49
N VAL A 64 -1.70 6.91 -9.84
CA VAL A 64 -2.36 5.73 -9.25
C VAL A 64 -2.09 5.65 -7.75
N SER A 65 -0.88 5.97 -7.31
CA SER A 65 -0.53 5.97 -5.88
C SER A 65 -1.31 7.00 -5.08
N MET A 66 -1.51 8.20 -5.64
CA MET A 66 -2.31 9.26 -5.00
C MET A 66 -3.81 8.88 -5.00
N THR A 67 -4.34 8.36 -6.09
CA THR A 67 -5.72 7.87 -6.16
C THR A 67 -5.96 6.73 -5.17
N ALA A 68 -5.00 5.81 -5.03
CA ALA A 68 -5.06 4.72 -4.05
C ALA A 68 -5.11 5.24 -2.61
N SER A 69 -4.34 6.28 -2.27
CA SER A 69 -4.39 6.90 -0.95
C SER A 69 -5.79 7.45 -0.65
N LYS A 70 -6.40 8.17 -1.58
CA LYS A 70 -7.75 8.72 -1.43
C LYS A 70 -8.81 7.61 -1.34
N ILE A 71 -8.81 6.65 -2.27
CA ILE A 71 -9.81 5.58 -2.33
C ILE A 71 -9.72 4.63 -1.14
N SER A 72 -8.53 4.47 -0.54
CA SER A 72 -8.32 3.65 0.65
C SER A 72 -8.97 4.22 1.93
N ALA A 73 -9.42 5.47 1.91
CA ALA A 73 -10.18 6.07 3.00
C ALA A 73 -11.66 5.65 2.99
N ILE A 74 -12.17 5.10 1.88
CA ILE A 74 -13.56 4.69 1.70
C ILE A 74 -13.81 3.36 2.43
N PRO A 75 -14.75 3.30 3.39
CA PRO A 75 -14.98 2.09 4.19
C PRO A 75 -15.33 0.86 3.35
N GLU A 76 -16.13 1.02 2.30
CA GLU A 76 -16.56 -0.07 1.42
C GLU A 76 -15.41 -0.69 0.64
N VAL A 77 -14.46 0.13 0.15
CA VAL A 77 -13.23 -0.34 -0.49
C VAL A 77 -12.39 -1.19 0.47
N ARG A 78 -12.32 -0.76 1.72
CA ARG A 78 -11.59 -1.51 2.76
C ARG A 78 -12.27 -2.83 3.07
N ALA A 79 -13.59 -2.83 3.21
CA ALA A 79 -14.37 -4.04 3.42
C ALA A 79 -14.18 -5.04 2.28
N TYR A 80 -14.24 -4.57 1.04
CA TYR A 80 -14.02 -5.39 -0.17
C TYR A 80 -12.66 -6.11 -0.15
N LEU A 81 -11.58 -5.45 0.29
CA LEU A 81 -10.24 -6.03 0.31
C LEU A 81 -9.90 -6.81 1.59
N LEU A 82 -10.66 -6.63 2.69
CA LEU A 82 -10.30 -7.18 3.99
C LEU A 82 -10.29 -8.71 3.99
N ASP A 83 -11.33 -9.33 3.42
CA ASP A 83 -11.45 -10.78 3.37
C ASP A 83 -10.38 -11.40 2.48
N LEU A 84 -10.05 -10.78 1.34
CA LEU A 84 -8.98 -11.21 0.45
C LEU A 84 -7.64 -11.23 1.18
N GLN A 85 -7.31 -10.16 1.93
CA GLN A 85 -6.07 -10.07 2.70
C GLN A 85 -6.00 -11.13 3.82
N ARG A 86 -7.10 -11.31 4.55
CA ARG A 86 -7.18 -12.31 5.64
C ARG A 86 -7.09 -13.74 5.13
N ASP A 87 -7.72 -14.03 4.01
CA ASP A 87 -7.70 -15.38 3.42
C ASP A 87 -6.32 -15.77 2.93
N MET A 88 -5.51 -14.82 2.46
CA MET A 88 -4.11 -15.07 2.15
C MET A 88 -3.31 -15.52 3.37
N ALA A 89 -3.48 -14.81 4.49
CA ALA A 89 -2.78 -15.14 5.73
C ALA A 89 -3.27 -16.44 6.38
N LYS A 90 -4.53 -16.82 6.16
CA LYS A 90 -5.06 -18.12 6.63
C LYS A 90 -4.48 -19.32 5.86
N LYS A 91 -4.21 -19.13 4.58
CA LYS A 91 -3.79 -20.22 3.68
C LYS A 91 -2.28 -20.37 3.58
N ASN A 92 -1.51 -19.37 3.99
CA ASN A 92 -0.07 -19.33 3.77
C ASN A 92 0.65 -18.71 4.97
N ASN A 93 1.94 -19.05 5.13
CA ASN A 93 2.85 -18.22 5.93
C ASN A 93 3.19 -16.97 5.12
N VAL A 94 2.91 -15.79 5.66
CA VAL A 94 3.06 -14.53 4.93
C VAL A 94 3.83 -13.48 5.73
N ILE A 95 4.62 -12.69 5.04
CA ILE A 95 5.00 -11.35 5.45
C ILE A 95 4.09 -10.39 4.69
N MET A 96 3.37 -9.54 5.41
CA MET A 96 2.38 -8.66 4.82
C MET A 96 2.68 -7.21 5.20
N ASP A 97 2.80 -6.34 4.21
CA ASP A 97 3.03 -4.92 4.40
C ASP A 97 1.79 -4.08 4.03
N GLY A 98 1.62 -2.98 4.73
CA GLY A 98 0.49 -2.07 4.55
C GLY A 98 0.45 -1.00 5.65
N ARG A 99 -0.69 -0.33 5.83
CA ARG A 99 -0.86 0.78 6.77
C ARG A 99 -1.57 0.39 8.07
N ASP A 100 -2.36 -0.65 8.00
CA ASP A 100 -3.23 -1.11 9.10
C ASP A 100 -3.21 -2.64 9.28
N ILE A 101 -2.14 -3.28 8.82
CA ILE A 101 -2.04 -4.74 8.88
C ILE A 101 -2.10 -5.21 10.33
N GLY A 102 -1.28 -4.65 11.21
CA GLY A 102 -1.22 -5.05 12.62
C GLY A 102 -2.36 -4.47 13.49
N THR A 103 -3.13 -3.51 12.98
CA THR A 103 -4.25 -2.90 13.73
C THR A 103 -5.62 -3.42 13.33
N VAL A 104 -5.81 -3.83 12.06
CA VAL A 104 -7.11 -4.20 11.50
C VAL A 104 -7.10 -5.54 10.78
N VAL A 105 -6.14 -5.76 9.88
CA VAL A 105 -6.14 -6.95 9.03
C VAL A 105 -5.76 -8.19 9.82
N LEU A 106 -4.61 -8.15 10.50
CA LEU A 106 -4.03 -9.24 11.29
C LEU A 106 -3.64 -8.75 12.71
N PRO A 107 -4.62 -8.35 13.55
CA PRO A 107 -4.34 -7.80 14.88
C PRO A 107 -3.67 -8.83 15.82
N ASP A 108 -3.88 -10.12 15.56
CA ASP A 108 -3.34 -11.22 16.35
C ASP A 108 -2.03 -11.80 15.76
N ALA A 109 -1.41 -11.10 14.80
CA ALA A 109 -0.11 -11.54 14.25
C ALA A 109 0.94 -11.63 15.37
N LYS A 110 1.73 -12.72 15.37
CA LYS A 110 2.76 -12.98 16.38
C LYS A 110 3.86 -11.91 16.37
N VAL A 111 4.23 -11.47 15.18
CA VAL A 111 5.22 -10.40 15.00
C VAL A 111 4.54 -9.25 14.29
N LYS A 112 4.59 -8.08 14.91
CA LYS A 112 4.09 -6.82 14.36
C LYS A 112 5.19 -5.79 14.40
N ILE A 113 5.52 -5.23 13.25
CA ILE A 113 6.57 -4.21 13.10
C ILE A 113 5.93 -2.94 12.53
N PHE A 114 6.14 -1.82 13.21
CA PHE A 114 5.84 -0.50 12.66
C PHE A 114 7.12 0.07 12.06
N LEU A 115 7.24 -0.12 10.73
CA LEU A 115 8.39 0.37 9.98
C LEU A 115 8.20 1.85 9.65
N THR A 116 9.15 2.68 10.02
CA THR A 116 9.12 4.12 9.78
C THR A 116 10.45 4.65 9.24
N ALA A 117 10.41 5.84 8.67
CA ALA A 117 11.53 6.69 8.34
C ALA A 117 11.03 8.13 8.22
N SER A 118 11.92 9.12 8.35
CA SER A 118 11.55 10.53 8.16
C SER A 118 10.94 10.77 6.77
N PRO A 119 10.03 11.74 6.62
CA PRO A 119 9.49 12.10 5.30
C PRO A 119 10.58 12.41 4.28
N GLU A 120 11.65 13.09 4.72
CA GLU A 120 12.80 13.48 3.88
C GLU A 120 13.55 12.24 3.36
N ALA A 121 13.86 11.29 4.25
CA ALA A 121 14.55 10.05 3.86
C ALA A 121 13.71 9.22 2.87
N ARG A 122 12.38 9.13 3.08
CA ARG A 122 11.47 8.45 2.16
C ARG A 122 11.32 9.18 0.83
N ALA A 123 11.27 10.50 0.85
CA ALA A 123 11.23 11.33 -0.36
C ALA A 123 12.51 11.17 -1.18
N GLU A 124 13.67 11.13 -0.53
CA GLU A 124 14.97 10.93 -1.20
C GLU A 124 15.05 9.56 -1.88
N ARG A 125 14.61 8.48 -1.18
CA ARG A 125 14.55 7.12 -1.76
C ARG A 125 13.61 7.10 -2.96
N ARG A 126 12.43 7.69 -2.83
CA ARG A 126 11.43 7.74 -3.92
C ARG A 126 11.89 8.59 -5.09
N TYR A 127 12.55 9.71 -4.83
CA TYR A 127 13.10 10.58 -5.86
C TYR A 127 14.14 9.83 -6.72
N LYS A 128 15.09 9.13 -6.08
CA LYS A 128 16.07 8.28 -6.78
C LYS A 128 15.41 7.21 -7.62
N GLU A 129 14.44 6.48 -7.06
CA GLU A 129 13.69 5.45 -7.79
C GLU A 129 13.00 6.00 -9.06
N LEU A 130 12.40 7.19 -8.96
CA LEU A 130 11.73 7.82 -10.10
C LEU A 130 12.71 8.27 -11.19
N LEU A 131 13.88 8.80 -10.79
CA LEU A 131 14.94 9.15 -11.75
C LEU A 131 15.50 7.91 -12.46
N GLU A 132 15.74 6.81 -11.75
CA GLU A 132 16.18 5.53 -12.32
C GLU A 132 15.18 4.97 -13.35
N LYS A 133 13.88 5.24 -13.15
CA LYS A 133 12.82 4.92 -14.12
C LYS A 133 12.71 5.91 -15.28
N GLY A 134 13.62 6.87 -15.37
CA GLY A 134 13.65 7.88 -16.44
C GLY A 134 12.59 8.97 -16.31
N MET A 135 11.95 9.12 -15.15
CA MET A 135 10.95 10.16 -14.93
C MET A 135 11.62 11.50 -14.57
N THR A 136 11.07 12.59 -15.09
CA THR A 136 11.50 13.94 -14.72
C THR A 136 10.61 14.45 -13.60
N VAL A 137 11.16 14.50 -12.39
CA VAL A 137 10.45 14.95 -11.18
C VAL A 137 11.35 15.88 -10.35
N SER A 138 10.77 16.74 -9.52
CA SER A 138 11.54 17.51 -8.53
C SER A 138 11.48 16.83 -7.16
N TYR A 139 12.56 16.93 -6.38
CA TYR A 139 12.58 16.43 -5.00
C TYR A 139 11.47 17.08 -4.14
N ASN A 140 11.24 18.39 -4.33
CA ASN A 140 10.21 19.10 -3.56
C ASN A 140 8.80 18.61 -3.85
N ASP A 141 8.49 18.24 -5.10
CA ASP A 141 7.19 17.66 -5.44
C ASP A 141 7.04 16.27 -4.80
N VAL A 142 8.09 15.44 -4.87
CA VAL A 142 8.09 14.13 -4.23
C VAL A 142 7.91 14.24 -2.72
N LEU A 143 8.61 15.18 -2.06
CA LEU A 143 8.46 15.40 -0.61
C LEU A 143 7.07 15.90 -0.25
N LYS A 144 6.49 16.77 -1.07
CA LYS A 144 5.11 17.24 -0.90
C LYS A 144 4.12 16.07 -0.98
N ASP A 145 4.26 15.21 -1.99
CA ASP A 145 3.42 14.02 -2.16
C ASP A 145 3.53 13.05 -0.98
N VAL A 146 4.76 12.84 -0.47
CA VAL A 146 5.00 12.01 0.72
C VAL A 146 4.26 12.57 1.94
N ASN A 147 4.40 13.87 2.19
CA ASN A 147 3.74 14.52 3.32
C ASN A 147 2.20 14.52 3.19
N GLU A 148 1.66 14.79 2.01
CA GLU A 148 0.22 14.75 1.76
C GLU A 148 -0.34 13.34 1.99
N ARG A 149 0.38 12.32 1.53
CA ARG A 149 -0.02 10.94 1.73
C ARG A 149 0.01 10.53 3.20
N ASP A 150 1.06 10.90 3.93
CA ASP A 150 1.18 10.62 5.37
C ASP A 150 0.05 11.29 6.16
N TYR A 151 -0.26 12.52 5.79
CA TYR A 151 -1.39 13.23 6.39
C TYR A 151 -2.70 12.48 6.13
N ASN A 152 -2.98 12.10 4.89
CA ASN A 152 -4.19 11.38 4.51
C ASN A 152 -4.27 10.02 5.23
N ASP A 153 -3.18 9.25 5.25
CA ASP A 153 -3.14 7.91 5.88
C ASP A 153 -3.33 8.00 7.40
N SER A 154 -2.80 9.02 8.07
CA SER A 154 -2.90 9.18 9.53
C SER A 154 -4.20 9.83 10.01
N HIS A 155 -4.86 10.65 9.18
CA HIS A 155 -6.07 11.40 9.55
C HIS A 155 -7.36 10.82 8.98
N ARG A 156 -7.31 9.75 8.20
CA ARG A 156 -8.54 9.09 7.71
C ARG A 156 -9.36 8.54 8.88
N LYS A 157 -10.69 8.63 8.76
CA LYS A 157 -11.63 8.17 9.80
C LYS A 157 -11.59 6.66 10.02
N THR A 158 -11.36 5.89 8.96
CA THR A 158 -11.36 4.42 9.00
C THR A 158 -9.93 3.89 8.92
N ALA A 159 -9.53 3.09 9.91
CA ALA A 159 -8.23 2.42 10.00
C ALA A 159 -7.04 3.39 9.76
N PRO A 160 -6.89 4.47 10.56
CA PRO A 160 -5.78 5.40 10.40
C PRO A 160 -4.43 4.70 10.60
N LEU A 161 -3.41 5.21 9.92
CA LEU A 161 -2.04 4.76 10.12
C LEU A 161 -1.59 5.08 11.55
N LYS A 162 -1.35 4.06 12.33
CA LYS A 162 -0.80 4.15 13.69
C LYS A 162 -0.11 2.85 14.09
N PRO A 163 0.83 2.89 15.03
CA PRO A 163 1.41 1.68 15.60
C PRO A 163 0.33 0.76 16.18
N ALA A 164 0.45 -0.54 15.93
CA ALA A 164 -0.39 -1.55 16.55
C ALA A 164 0.05 -1.80 18.00
N GLU A 165 -0.88 -2.23 18.84
CA GLU A 165 -0.53 -2.65 20.19
C GLU A 165 0.50 -3.80 20.17
N GLY A 166 1.55 -3.66 20.98
CA GLY A 166 2.65 -4.64 21.07
C GLY A 166 3.54 -4.73 19.83
N CYS A 167 3.48 -3.76 18.90
CA CYS A 167 4.41 -3.75 17.77
C CYS A 167 5.80 -3.24 18.17
N VAL A 168 6.82 -3.73 17.46
CA VAL A 168 8.17 -3.16 17.52
C VAL A 168 8.27 -2.01 16.52
N ILE A 169 8.75 -0.85 16.97
CA ILE A 169 9.00 0.29 16.07
C ILE A 169 10.42 0.15 15.52
N VAL A 170 10.54 0.15 14.20
CA VAL A 170 11.81 0.10 13.47
C VAL A 170 11.94 1.37 12.64
N ASP A 171 12.79 2.27 13.08
CA ASP A 171 13.17 3.48 12.33
C ASP A 171 14.34 3.17 11.40
N THR A 172 14.16 3.45 10.12
CA THR A 172 15.15 3.22 9.05
C THR A 172 15.65 4.53 8.43
N THR A 173 15.47 5.67 9.10
CA THR A 173 15.83 6.99 8.56
C THR A 173 17.27 7.03 8.10
N GLU A 174 18.21 6.57 8.94
CA GLU A 174 19.65 6.60 8.69
C GLU A 174 20.19 5.26 8.13
N LEU A 175 19.32 4.31 7.80
CA LEU A 175 19.71 2.97 7.35
C LEU A 175 19.62 2.85 5.83
N ASP A 176 20.57 2.13 5.23
CA ASP A 176 20.46 1.65 3.86
C ASP A 176 19.51 0.43 3.78
N PHE A 177 19.40 -0.17 2.59
CA PHE A 177 18.49 -1.30 2.38
C PHE A 177 18.92 -2.53 3.19
N GLU A 178 20.21 -2.91 3.15
CA GLU A 178 20.73 -4.10 3.84
C GLU A 178 20.63 -3.95 5.35
N GLN A 179 21.04 -2.80 5.88
CA GLN A 179 20.90 -2.47 7.30
C GLN A 179 19.45 -2.49 7.77
N SER A 180 18.52 -2.03 6.91
CA SER A 180 17.08 -2.06 7.21
C SER A 180 16.57 -3.50 7.28
N VAL A 181 17.00 -4.38 6.37
CA VAL A 181 16.66 -5.81 6.38
C VAL A 181 17.22 -6.48 7.64
N ASP A 182 18.49 -6.27 7.95
CA ASP A 182 19.12 -6.84 9.15
C ASP A 182 18.41 -6.39 10.44
N LYS A 183 18.04 -5.11 10.49
CA LYS A 183 17.29 -4.57 11.62
C LYS A 183 15.91 -5.21 11.78
N ILE A 184 15.20 -5.46 10.68
CA ILE A 184 13.92 -6.16 10.69
C ILE A 184 14.12 -7.61 11.15
N ILE A 185 15.10 -8.32 10.61
CA ILE A 185 15.40 -9.72 11.00
C ILE A 185 15.74 -9.81 12.49
N SER A 186 16.46 -8.83 13.03
CA SER A 186 16.87 -8.85 14.45
C SER A 186 15.72 -8.74 15.45
N VAL A 187 14.49 -8.41 15.00
CA VAL A 187 13.31 -8.24 15.86
C VAL A 187 12.21 -9.29 15.60
N ILE A 188 12.48 -10.27 14.73
CA ILE A 188 11.63 -11.42 14.46
C ILE A 188 12.09 -12.61 15.31
#